data_c806907571979eba46081b86380119cf
#
_entry.id   c806907571979eba46081b86380119cf
#
_cell.length_a   1.000
_cell.length_b   1.000
_cell.length_c   1.000
_cell.angle_alpha   90.00
_cell.angle_beta   90.00
_cell.angle_gamma   90.00
#
_symmetry.space_group_name_H-M   'P 1'
#
loop_
_entity.id
_entity.type
_entity.pdbx_description
1 polymer ?
#
loop_
_entity_poly.entity_id
_entity_poly.type
_entity_poly.pdbx_seq_one_letter_code
_entity_poly.pdbx_strand_id
1 'polypeptide(L)'
;MKLWGGRFTKETNQLVHNFNESLSFDQKFYRQDIRGSIAHVTMLARQGILSEQDKVDIIRGLESIQKDLDSGALTISPDSGYEDIHSFVEGTLTERVGEAGKRLHTGRSRNDQVALDMKLYTRDEIQEMDGLLRDLLEELLAVMEANLDTFMPGFTHLQKAQPITLAHHMGAYFEMFSRDRSRLHDIRERMNYCPLGSGALAGTTYPLDRAYTAKLLDFYGPTLNSMDSVADRDYLLELLSALSIIAMHLSRFCEEIIIWNTNEYRFVEIDDSYSTGSSIMPQKKNPDIAELIRGKSGRVYGALVSLLTTMKGLPLAYNKDMQEDKELAFDAIDTVKGCLLLFTGMISSMTFRKDVMEASAKKGFTNATDAADYLVNRGVPFRDAHGIVGQLVLTCIGKGIALDDLPLEEYREISPVFDEDVYEAIRMKTCVEKRTTVGAPGQAAMRDVIAQYRKQLEQ
;
A
#
# COMPACT_ATOMS: atom_id res chain seq x y z
N MET A 1 -19.99 -9.34 31.27
CA MET A 1 -19.52 -10.08 32.46
C MET A 1 -18.09 -9.68 32.78
N LYS A 2 -17.77 -9.27 34.02
CA LYS A 2 -16.35 -8.94 34.36
C LYS A 2 -15.64 -10.20 34.80
N LEU A 3 -14.52 -10.52 34.13
CA LEU A 3 -13.67 -11.65 34.49
C LEU A 3 -12.68 -11.30 35.64
N TRP A 4 -12.67 -10.04 36.08
CA TRP A 4 -11.86 -9.52 37.18
C TRP A 4 -12.76 -8.75 38.18
N GLY A 5 -12.71 -9.02 39.42
CA GLY A 5 -13.63 -8.36 40.36
C GLY A 5 -13.32 -8.60 41.85
N GLY A 6 -12.51 -9.61 42.16
CA GLY A 6 -12.39 -10.07 43.56
C GLY A 6 -11.87 -9.06 44.60
N ARG A 7 -11.20 -7.96 44.17
CA ARG A 7 -10.69 -6.89 45.03
C ARG A 7 -11.64 -5.68 45.14
N PHE A 8 -12.55 -5.52 44.16
CA PHE A 8 -13.34 -4.30 44.07
C PHE A 8 -14.65 -4.41 44.86
N THR A 9 -14.93 -3.39 45.62
CA THR A 9 -16.10 -3.32 46.51
C THR A 9 -17.24 -2.47 45.95
N LYS A 10 -17.01 -1.81 44.80
CA LYS A 10 -18.01 -0.95 44.13
C LYS A 10 -18.15 -1.37 42.67
N GLU A 11 -19.34 -1.16 42.12
CA GLU A 11 -19.59 -1.31 40.69
C GLU A 11 -18.82 -0.24 39.88
N THR A 12 -18.42 -0.59 38.67
CA THR A 12 -17.77 0.36 37.75
C THR A 12 -18.81 1.36 37.25
N ASN A 13 -18.46 2.63 37.24
CA ASN A 13 -19.32 3.66 36.66
C ASN A 13 -19.49 3.35 35.13
N GLN A 14 -20.73 3.50 34.66
CA GLN A 14 -21.08 3.21 33.26
C GLN A 14 -20.25 4.04 32.24
N LEU A 15 -19.98 5.31 32.54
CA LEU A 15 -19.12 6.16 31.67
C LEU A 15 -17.69 5.61 31.59
N VAL A 16 -17.16 5.11 32.73
CA VAL A 16 -15.82 4.48 32.75
C VAL A 16 -15.83 3.18 31.96
N HIS A 17 -16.91 2.39 32.06
CA HIS A 17 -17.03 1.18 31.22
C HIS A 17 -17.04 1.51 29.75
N ASN A 18 -17.89 2.43 29.31
CA ASN A 18 -17.99 2.82 27.89
C ASN A 18 -16.71 3.46 27.33
N PHE A 19 -15.96 4.18 28.17
CA PHE A 19 -14.68 4.78 27.76
C PHE A 19 -13.55 3.76 27.66
N ASN A 20 -13.64 2.68 28.40
CA ASN A 20 -12.57 1.69 28.54
C ASN A 20 -12.76 0.46 27.62
N GLU A 21 -13.99 0.22 27.16
CA GLU A 21 -14.31 -0.93 26.32
C GLU A 21 -13.64 -0.81 24.94
N SER A 22 -13.32 -1.96 24.34
CA SER A 22 -12.69 -2.05 23.03
C SER A 22 -13.44 -2.96 22.06
N LEU A 23 -14.51 -3.63 22.54
CA LEU A 23 -15.27 -4.60 21.76
C LEU A 23 -15.80 -4.02 20.44
N SER A 24 -16.14 -2.72 20.43
CA SER A 24 -16.66 -2.00 19.26
C SER A 24 -15.69 -2.03 18.07
N PHE A 25 -14.39 -2.08 18.30
CA PHE A 25 -13.37 -2.10 17.24
C PHE A 25 -12.52 -3.36 17.24
N ASP A 26 -12.18 -3.97 18.39
CA ASP A 26 -11.31 -5.15 18.45
C ASP A 26 -12.01 -6.45 17.98
N GLN A 27 -13.34 -6.45 17.86
CA GLN A 27 -14.06 -7.52 17.19
C GLN A 27 -13.52 -7.85 15.78
N LYS A 28 -12.79 -6.93 15.17
CA LYS A 28 -12.22 -7.08 13.84
C LYS A 28 -11.23 -8.25 13.73
N PHE A 29 -10.56 -8.60 14.83
CA PHE A 29 -9.62 -9.72 14.87
C PHE A 29 -10.11 -10.97 15.63
N TYR A 30 -11.42 -11.19 15.74
CA TYR A 30 -11.96 -12.39 16.43
C TYR A 30 -11.40 -13.71 15.89
N ARG A 31 -11.09 -13.77 14.57
CA ARG A 31 -10.46 -14.97 13.97
C ARG A 31 -9.06 -15.21 14.49
N GLN A 32 -8.30 -14.15 14.70
CA GLN A 32 -6.95 -14.21 15.25
C GLN A 32 -6.95 -14.62 16.70
N ASP A 33 -7.88 -14.09 17.52
CA ASP A 33 -8.07 -14.49 18.92
C ASP A 33 -8.43 -15.98 19.04
N ILE A 34 -9.35 -16.47 18.23
CA ILE A 34 -9.73 -17.89 18.19
C ILE A 34 -8.54 -18.76 17.75
N ARG A 35 -7.82 -18.37 16.70
CA ARG A 35 -6.63 -19.08 16.21
C ARG A 35 -5.53 -19.15 17.27
N GLY A 36 -5.26 -18.04 17.95
CA GLY A 36 -4.34 -17.97 19.07
C GLY A 36 -4.75 -18.85 20.25
N SER A 37 -6.03 -18.84 20.58
CA SER A 37 -6.64 -19.65 21.66
C SER A 37 -6.56 -21.15 21.36
N ILE A 38 -6.79 -21.58 20.12
CA ILE A 38 -6.63 -22.99 19.68
C ILE A 38 -5.18 -23.45 19.82
N ALA A 39 -4.22 -22.62 19.40
CA ALA A 39 -2.80 -22.94 19.55
C ALA A 39 -2.39 -23.02 21.03
N HIS A 40 -2.89 -22.11 21.86
CA HIS A 40 -2.64 -22.09 23.30
C HIS A 40 -3.14 -23.36 24.00
N VAL A 41 -4.41 -23.73 23.82
CA VAL A 41 -4.97 -24.93 24.45
C VAL A 41 -4.32 -26.22 23.96
N THR A 42 -3.92 -26.25 22.69
CA THR A 42 -3.17 -27.39 22.13
C THR A 42 -1.82 -27.55 22.82
N MET A 43 -1.12 -26.46 23.07
CA MET A 43 0.14 -26.46 23.82
C MET A 43 -0.08 -26.86 25.28
N LEU A 44 -1.10 -26.32 25.96
CA LEU A 44 -1.39 -26.63 27.37
C LEU A 44 -1.66 -28.14 27.56
N ALA A 45 -2.42 -28.77 26.67
CA ALA A 45 -2.67 -30.20 26.73
C ALA A 45 -1.39 -31.03 26.49
N ARG A 46 -0.56 -30.64 25.51
CA ARG A 46 0.73 -31.28 25.26
C ARG A 46 1.67 -31.23 26.48
N GLN A 47 1.60 -30.16 27.24
CA GLN A 47 2.40 -29.98 28.47
C GLN A 47 1.76 -30.64 29.71
N GLY A 48 0.62 -31.33 29.53
CA GLY A 48 -0.11 -31.99 30.62
C GLY A 48 -0.76 -31.02 31.61
N ILE A 49 -0.89 -29.74 31.26
CA ILE A 49 -1.55 -28.71 32.06
C ILE A 49 -3.07 -28.84 31.97
N LEU A 50 -3.57 -29.21 30.79
CA LEU A 50 -4.97 -29.57 30.54
C LEU A 50 -5.09 -31.03 30.12
N SER A 51 -6.28 -31.61 30.34
CA SER A 51 -6.59 -32.93 29.81
C SER A 51 -6.82 -32.89 28.30
N GLU A 52 -6.62 -34.03 27.62
CA GLU A 52 -6.97 -34.14 26.19
C GLU A 52 -8.46 -33.89 25.93
N GLN A 53 -9.33 -34.27 26.88
CA GLN A 53 -10.76 -34.01 26.77
C GLN A 53 -11.08 -32.51 26.82
N ASP A 54 -10.49 -31.76 27.77
CA ASP A 54 -10.66 -30.31 27.86
C ASP A 54 -10.21 -29.63 26.54
N LYS A 55 -9.06 -30.06 25.97
CA LYS A 55 -8.58 -29.54 24.67
C LYS A 55 -9.61 -29.77 23.57
N VAL A 56 -10.14 -30.98 23.44
CA VAL A 56 -11.12 -31.31 22.37
C VAL A 56 -12.39 -30.48 22.53
N ASP A 57 -12.91 -30.35 23.75
CA ASP A 57 -14.13 -29.59 24.02
C ASP A 57 -13.94 -28.09 23.78
N ILE A 58 -12.79 -27.51 24.18
CA ILE A 58 -12.47 -26.10 23.96
C ILE A 58 -12.29 -25.83 22.46
N ILE A 59 -11.52 -26.63 21.72
CA ILE A 59 -11.31 -26.42 20.28
C ILE A 59 -12.65 -26.48 19.54
N ARG A 60 -13.46 -27.50 19.79
CA ARG A 60 -14.79 -27.64 19.19
C ARG A 60 -15.67 -26.43 19.48
N GLY A 61 -15.65 -25.91 20.73
CA GLY A 61 -16.38 -24.72 21.12
C GLY A 61 -15.92 -23.47 20.37
N LEU A 62 -14.60 -23.26 20.27
CA LEU A 62 -13.99 -22.14 19.55
C LEU A 62 -14.30 -22.17 18.05
N GLU A 63 -14.15 -23.32 17.39
CA GLU A 63 -14.48 -23.52 15.97
C GLU A 63 -15.98 -23.26 15.71
N SER A 64 -16.85 -23.70 16.62
CA SER A 64 -18.30 -23.42 16.56
C SER A 64 -18.58 -21.90 16.68
N ILE A 65 -17.90 -21.20 17.58
CA ILE A 65 -18.03 -19.74 17.73
C ILE A 65 -17.60 -19.04 16.44
N GLN A 66 -16.44 -19.41 15.89
CA GLN A 66 -15.95 -18.82 14.64
C GLN A 66 -16.95 -19.04 13.50
N LYS A 67 -17.45 -20.27 13.33
CA LYS A 67 -18.44 -20.60 12.30
C LYS A 67 -19.71 -19.76 12.41
N ASP A 68 -20.20 -19.56 13.63
CA ASP A 68 -21.44 -18.80 13.87
C ASP A 68 -21.23 -17.30 13.64
N LEU A 69 -20.04 -16.75 13.98
CA LEU A 69 -19.65 -15.37 13.67
C LEU A 69 -19.48 -15.19 12.15
N ASP A 70 -18.80 -16.10 11.46
CA ASP A 70 -18.59 -16.06 10.02
C ASP A 70 -19.91 -16.09 9.21
N SER A 71 -20.92 -16.84 9.73
CA SER A 71 -22.22 -16.96 9.09
C SER A 71 -23.23 -15.89 9.52
N GLY A 72 -22.92 -15.07 10.52
CA GLY A 72 -23.83 -14.10 11.13
C GLY A 72 -24.89 -14.72 12.04
N ALA A 73 -24.80 -16.02 12.35
CA ALA A 73 -25.70 -16.68 13.33
C ALA A 73 -25.42 -16.21 14.75
N LEU A 74 -24.21 -15.80 15.06
CA LEU A 74 -23.80 -15.09 16.27
C LEU A 74 -23.35 -13.68 15.88
N THR A 75 -23.78 -12.67 16.60
CA THR A 75 -23.38 -11.28 16.39
C THR A 75 -22.72 -10.71 17.63
N ILE A 76 -21.67 -9.92 17.41
CA ILE A 76 -21.00 -9.17 18.47
C ILE A 76 -21.72 -7.84 18.62
N SER A 77 -22.35 -7.63 19.80
CA SER A 77 -23.04 -6.37 20.11
C SER A 77 -22.25 -5.59 21.16
N PRO A 78 -22.07 -4.28 21.00
CA PRO A 78 -21.53 -3.42 22.07
C PRO A 78 -22.34 -3.50 23.36
N ASP A 79 -23.65 -3.76 23.26
CA ASP A 79 -24.55 -3.89 24.43
C ASP A 79 -24.43 -5.26 25.13
N SER A 80 -23.56 -6.15 24.66
CA SER A 80 -23.36 -7.49 25.27
C SER A 80 -22.79 -7.46 26.70
N GLY A 81 -22.26 -6.29 27.12
CA GLY A 81 -21.66 -6.11 28.44
C GLY A 81 -20.26 -6.72 28.59
N TYR A 82 -19.64 -7.17 27.50
CA TYR A 82 -18.23 -7.58 27.46
C TYR A 82 -17.32 -6.36 27.21
N GLU A 83 -16.13 -6.38 27.79
CA GLU A 83 -15.16 -5.27 27.67
C GLU A 83 -14.38 -5.31 26.34
N ASP A 84 -14.07 -6.51 25.86
CA ASP A 84 -13.25 -6.77 24.70
C ASP A 84 -13.67 -8.08 23.99
N ILE A 85 -13.15 -8.30 22.77
CA ILE A 85 -13.43 -9.52 22.00
C ILE A 85 -12.98 -10.79 22.73
N HIS A 86 -11.89 -10.72 23.47
CA HIS A 86 -11.37 -11.85 24.22
C HIS A 86 -12.35 -12.30 25.31
N SER A 87 -12.92 -11.35 26.05
CA SER A 87 -13.96 -11.61 27.05
C SER A 87 -15.23 -12.16 26.43
N PHE A 88 -15.60 -11.67 25.24
CA PHE A 88 -16.74 -12.16 24.48
C PHE A 88 -16.54 -13.62 24.06
N VAL A 89 -15.38 -13.95 23.47
CA VAL A 89 -15.06 -15.31 23.04
C VAL A 89 -14.99 -16.26 24.23
N GLU A 90 -14.30 -15.88 25.33
CA GLU A 90 -14.16 -16.69 26.53
C GLU A 90 -15.50 -16.91 27.25
N GLY A 91 -16.35 -15.88 27.34
CA GLY A 91 -17.69 -15.98 27.92
C GLY A 91 -18.58 -16.89 27.09
N THR A 92 -18.67 -16.68 25.78
CA THR A 92 -19.44 -17.51 24.86
C THR A 92 -18.96 -18.97 24.85
N LEU A 93 -17.62 -19.18 24.89
CA LEU A 93 -17.05 -20.52 25.03
C LEU A 93 -17.51 -21.20 26.32
N THR A 94 -17.44 -20.48 27.44
CA THR A 94 -17.86 -21.02 28.75
C THR A 94 -19.33 -21.39 28.78
N GLU A 95 -20.18 -20.63 28.11
CA GLU A 95 -21.61 -20.96 27.94
C GLU A 95 -21.82 -22.25 27.14
N ARG A 96 -20.96 -22.50 26.11
CA ARG A 96 -21.06 -23.68 25.23
C ARG A 96 -20.47 -24.96 25.84
N VAL A 97 -19.32 -24.85 26.53
CA VAL A 97 -18.57 -26.03 26.99
C VAL A 97 -18.41 -26.11 28.52
N GLY A 98 -18.98 -25.20 29.27
CA GLY A 98 -18.98 -25.21 30.72
C GLY A 98 -17.60 -25.02 31.36
N GLU A 99 -17.27 -25.83 32.35
CA GLU A 99 -16.04 -25.71 33.15
C GLU A 99 -14.75 -25.84 32.30
N ALA A 100 -14.77 -26.56 31.20
CA ALA A 100 -13.62 -26.65 30.29
C ALA A 100 -13.25 -25.26 29.73
N GLY A 101 -14.24 -24.43 29.35
CA GLY A 101 -14.04 -23.09 28.81
C GLY A 101 -13.26 -22.18 29.76
N LYS A 102 -13.53 -22.26 31.07
CA LYS A 102 -12.82 -21.45 32.09
C LYS A 102 -11.33 -21.77 32.21
N ARG A 103 -10.88 -22.92 31.72
CA ARG A 103 -9.47 -23.36 31.75
C ARG A 103 -8.65 -22.81 30.60
N LEU A 104 -9.26 -22.25 29.56
CA LEU A 104 -8.58 -21.69 28.40
C LEU A 104 -7.57 -20.61 28.79
N HIS A 105 -7.86 -19.80 29.80
CA HIS A 105 -7.02 -18.67 30.24
C HIS A 105 -5.78 -19.09 31.07
N THR A 106 -5.61 -20.38 31.35
CA THR A 106 -4.50 -20.86 32.18
C THR A 106 -3.14 -20.50 31.60
N GLY A 107 -2.30 -19.84 32.39
CA GLY A 107 -0.94 -19.43 31.97
C GLY A 107 -0.90 -18.30 30.94
N ARG A 108 -1.99 -17.58 30.73
CA ARG A 108 -2.11 -16.47 29.78
C ARG A 108 -2.50 -15.18 30.49
N SER A 109 -2.05 -14.04 29.96
CA SER A 109 -2.53 -12.71 30.32
C SER A 109 -3.25 -12.07 29.13
N ARG A 110 -4.12 -11.11 29.38
CA ARG A 110 -4.71 -10.27 28.35
C ARG A 110 -3.62 -9.55 27.54
N ASN A 111 -2.48 -9.21 28.17
CA ASN A 111 -1.39 -8.48 27.54
C ASN A 111 -0.70 -9.28 26.43
N ASP A 112 -0.32 -10.54 26.67
CA ASP A 112 0.29 -11.38 25.64
C ASP A 112 -0.72 -11.89 24.61
N GLN A 113 -1.97 -12.04 25.00
CA GLN A 113 -3.09 -12.39 24.11
C GLN A 113 -3.32 -11.28 23.06
N VAL A 114 -3.54 -10.04 23.46
CA VAL A 114 -3.78 -8.93 22.54
C VAL A 114 -2.56 -8.64 21.67
N ALA A 115 -1.34 -8.79 22.23
CA ALA A 115 -0.11 -8.65 21.45
C ALA A 115 0.00 -9.71 20.33
N LEU A 116 -0.41 -10.96 20.63
CA LEU A 116 -0.48 -12.02 19.62
C LEU A 116 -1.48 -11.69 18.54
N ASP A 117 -2.70 -11.32 18.92
CA ASP A 117 -3.81 -11.12 17.99
C ASP A 117 -3.51 -9.98 17.02
N MET A 118 -2.93 -8.88 17.52
CA MET A 118 -2.47 -7.78 16.70
C MET A 118 -1.35 -8.19 15.72
N LYS A 119 -0.41 -9.03 16.14
CA LYS A 119 0.62 -9.56 15.23
C LYS A 119 0.03 -10.49 14.17
N LEU A 120 -0.88 -11.37 14.55
CA LEU A 120 -1.56 -12.25 13.59
C LEU A 120 -2.41 -11.45 12.60
N TYR A 121 -3.18 -10.48 13.08
CA TYR A 121 -3.98 -9.58 12.24
C TYR A 121 -3.09 -8.80 11.27
N THR A 122 -2.05 -8.15 11.78
CA THR A 122 -1.10 -7.38 10.95
C THR A 122 -0.46 -8.24 9.86
N ARG A 123 -0.10 -9.49 10.18
CA ARG A 123 0.48 -10.44 9.22
C ARG A 123 -0.51 -10.80 8.10
N ASP A 124 -1.77 -11.03 8.47
CA ASP A 124 -2.83 -11.35 7.51
C ASP A 124 -3.12 -10.13 6.60
N GLU A 125 -3.16 -8.91 7.16
CA GLU A 125 -3.36 -7.68 6.42
C GLU A 125 -2.19 -7.32 5.49
N ILE A 126 -0.95 -7.57 5.92
CA ILE A 126 0.23 -7.42 5.05
C ILE A 126 0.13 -8.34 3.83
N GLN A 127 -0.32 -9.58 4.02
CA GLN A 127 -0.48 -10.53 2.91
C GLN A 127 -1.57 -10.08 1.93
N GLU A 128 -2.70 -9.57 2.43
CA GLU A 128 -3.76 -9.04 1.58
C GLU A 128 -3.31 -7.78 0.82
N MET A 129 -2.61 -6.88 1.51
CA MET A 129 -2.06 -5.66 0.91
C MET A 129 -1.02 -5.96 -0.18
N ASP A 130 -0.17 -6.96 0.03
CA ASP A 130 0.79 -7.43 -0.98
C ASP A 130 0.08 -7.95 -2.23
N GLY A 131 -1.04 -8.68 -2.06
CA GLY A 131 -1.90 -9.12 -3.15
C GLY A 131 -2.46 -7.94 -3.95
N LEU A 132 -3.01 -6.92 -3.28
CA LEU A 132 -3.55 -5.73 -3.94
C LEU A 132 -2.48 -4.92 -4.69
N LEU A 133 -1.28 -4.81 -4.13
CA LEU A 133 -0.16 -4.18 -4.82
C LEU A 133 0.30 -4.99 -6.03
N ARG A 134 0.27 -6.31 -5.94
CA ARG A 134 0.57 -7.20 -7.06
C ARG A 134 -0.45 -7.00 -8.20
N ASP A 135 -1.75 -6.96 -7.89
CA ASP A 135 -2.80 -6.72 -8.88
C ASP A 135 -2.59 -5.38 -9.60
N LEU A 136 -2.22 -4.32 -8.85
CA LEU A 136 -1.88 -3.02 -9.44
C LEU A 136 -0.64 -3.10 -10.34
N LEU A 137 0.39 -3.82 -9.94
CA LEU A 137 1.61 -4.00 -10.75
C LEU A 137 1.34 -4.79 -12.03
N GLU A 138 0.49 -5.82 -11.98
CA GLU A 138 0.06 -6.59 -13.15
C GLU A 138 -0.70 -5.68 -14.14
N GLU A 139 -1.57 -4.80 -13.65
CA GLU A 139 -2.29 -3.85 -14.49
C GLU A 139 -1.35 -2.81 -15.12
N LEU A 140 -0.41 -2.25 -14.33
CA LEU A 140 0.59 -1.33 -14.87
C LEU A 140 1.44 -2.00 -15.96
N LEU A 141 1.78 -3.26 -15.78
CA LEU A 141 2.53 -4.04 -16.76
C LEU A 141 1.72 -4.23 -18.06
N ALA A 142 0.43 -4.52 -17.95
CA ALA A 142 -0.48 -4.62 -19.11
C ALA A 142 -0.57 -3.29 -19.87
N VAL A 143 -0.69 -2.16 -19.16
CA VAL A 143 -0.67 -0.82 -19.76
C VAL A 143 0.67 -0.54 -20.46
N MET A 144 1.80 -0.90 -19.85
CA MET A 144 3.13 -0.74 -20.46
C MET A 144 3.26 -1.51 -21.76
N GLU A 145 2.85 -2.77 -21.79
CA GLU A 145 2.92 -3.62 -23.00
C GLU A 145 2.07 -3.10 -24.14
N ALA A 146 0.90 -2.56 -23.84
CA ALA A 146 -0.03 -1.98 -24.83
C ALA A 146 0.43 -0.61 -25.36
N ASN A 147 1.46 0.01 -24.74
CA ASN A 147 1.81 1.41 -25.00
C ASN A 147 3.33 1.64 -25.21
N LEU A 148 4.04 0.65 -25.73
CA LEU A 148 5.46 0.76 -26.07
C LEU A 148 5.73 1.81 -27.18
N ASP A 149 4.75 2.07 -28.01
CA ASP A 149 4.78 3.01 -29.13
C ASP A 149 3.92 4.26 -28.93
N THR A 150 3.39 4.45 -27.72
CA THR A 150 2.61 5.65 -27.36
C THR A 150 3.57 6.75 -26.93
N PHE A 151 3.94 7.63 -27.87
CA PHE A 151 4.85 8.75 -27.60
C PHE A 151 4.13 9.86 -26.84
N MET A 152 4.83 10.42 -25.84
CA MET A 152 4.31 11.53 -25.04
C MET A 152 5.46 12.44 -24.57
N PRO A 153 5.19 13.69 -24.17
CA PRO A 153 6.19 14.51 -23.54
C PRO A 153 6.48 14.01 -22.12
N GLY A 154 7.76 13.83 -21.78
CA GLY A 154 8.20 13.79 -20.41
C GLY A 154 8.28 15.20 -19.84
N PHE A 155 8.01 15.37 -18.53
CA PHE A 155 7.95 16.66 -17.87
C PHE A 155 9.01 16.78 -16.78
N THR A 156 9.61 17.95 -16.68
CA THR A 156 10.33 18.43 -15.50
C THR A 156 9.82 19.84 -15.18
N HIS A 157 9.61 20.16 -13.90
CA HIS A 157 9.02 21.45 -13.49
C HIS A 157 7.64 21.75 -14.13
N LEU A 158 6.88 20.70 -14.46
CA LEU A 158 5.64 20.78 -15.27
C LEU A 158 5.84 21.42 -16.66
N GLN A 159 7.09 21.50 -17.15
CA GLN A 159 7.41 21.92 -18.50
C GLN A 159 7.77 20.67 -19.33
N LYS A 160 7.38 20.68 -20.61
CA LYS A 160 7.75 19.64 -21.56
C LYS A 160 9.27 19.59 -21.72
N ALA A 161 9.85 18.40 -21.56
CA ALA A 161 11.31 18.24 -21.56
C ALA A 161 11.80 17.37 -22.73
N GLN A 162 11.66 16.06 -22.62
CA GLN A 162 12.13 15.12 -23.62
C GLN A 162 11.03 14.14 -24.04
N PRO A 163 11.07 13.54 -25.23
CA PRO A 163 10.10 12.56 -25.64
C PRO A 163 10.33 11.24 -24.90
N ILE A 164 9.24 10.66 -24.39
CA ILE A 164 9.19 9.35 -23.74
C ILE A 164 8.05 8.54 -24.33
N THR A 165 7.89 7.29 -23.85
CA THR A 165 6.69 6.52 -24.09
C THR A 165 5.83 6.44 -22.84
N LEU A 166 4.54 6.18 -23.02
CA LEU A 166 3.63 5.91 -21.90
C LEU A 166 4.10 4.67 -21.10
N ALA A 167 4.63 3.65 -21.78
CA ALA A 167 5.25 2.49 -21.13
C ALA A 167 6.38 2.89 -20.19
N HIS A 168 7.27 3.78 -20.61
CA HIS A 168 8.36 4.28 -19.78
C HIS A 168 7.85 5.05 -18.55
N HIS A 169 6.82 5.87 -18.71
CA HIS A 169 6.20 6.61 -17.64
C HIS A 169 5.57 5.68 -16.59
N MET A 170 4.77 4.68 -17.04
CA MET A 170 4.15 3.70 -16.16
C MET A 170 5.18 2.83 -15.44
N GLY A 171 6.30 2.55 -16.06
CA GLY A 171 7.43 1.85 -15.45
C GLY A 171 7.99 2.55 -14.22
N ALA A 172 7.95 3.88 -14.16
CA ALA A 172 8.37 4.62 -12.98
C ALA A 172 7.45 4.35 -11.77
N TYR A 173 6.15 4.24 -11.99
CA TYR A 173 5.18 3.86 -10.94
C TYR A 173 5.28 2.38 -10.58
N PHE A 174 5.52 1.51 -11.54
CA PHE A 174 5.83 0.10 -11.27
C PHE A 174 6.99 -0.04 -10.27
N GLU A 175 8.08 0.68 -10.48
CA GLU A 175 9.22 0.70 -9.56
C GLU A 175 8.87 1.20 -8.15
N MET A 176 8.00 2.21 -8.04
CA MET A 176 7.55 2.73 -6.75
C MET A 176 6.78 1.67 -5.96
N PHE A 177 5.77 1.06 -6.57
CA PHE A 177 4.94 0.05 -5.92
C PHE A 177 5.66 -1.28 -5.68
N SER A 178 6.65 -1.65 -6.51
CA SER A 178 7.55 -2.79 -6.25
C SER A 178 8.35 -2.59 -4.96
N ARG A 179 8.88 -1.38 -4.74
CA ARG A 179 9.56 -1.04 -3.47
C ARG A 179 8.60 -1.04 -2.29
N ASP A 180 7.32 -0.73 -2.49
CA ASP A 180 6.31 -0.80 -1.43
C ASP A 180 6.04 -2.24 -0.99
N ARG A 181 5.94 -3.20 -1.94
CA ARG A 181 5.86 -4.63 -1.63
C ARG A 181 7.07 -5.09 -0.81
N SER A 182 8.28 -4.70 -1.21
CA SER A 182 9.51 -5.04 -0.47
C SER A 182 9.46 -4.53 0.98
N ARG A 183 8.93 -3.32 1.22
CA ARG A 183 8.74 -2.78 2.59
C ARG A 183 7.79 -3.66 3.41
N LEU A 184 6.68 -4.10 2.84
CA LEU A 184 5.74 -4.99 3.53
C LEU A 184 6.38 -6.33 3.88
N HIS A 185 7.17 -6.91 2.99
CA HIS A 185 7.92 -8.13 3.26
C HIS A 185 8.94 -7.94 4.40
N ASP A 186 9.67 -6.84 4.40
CA ASP A 186 10.63 -6.52 5.47
C ASP A 186 9.96 -6.38 6.84
N ILE A 187 8.77 -5.78 6.91
CA ILE A 187 7.99 -5.69 8.15
C ILE A 187 7.60 -7.09 8.63
N ARG A 188 7.06 -7.91 7.73
CA ARG A 188 6.67 -9.29 8.03
C ARG A 188 7.83 -10.10 8.60
N GLU A 189 9.01 -10.00 8.02
CA GLU A 189 10.22 -10.69 8.49
C GLU A 189 10.59 -10.28 9.93
N ARG A 190 10.60 -8.99 10.23
CA ARG A 190 10.97 -8.49 11.57
C ARG A 190 9.93 -8.83 12.64
N MET A 191 8.64 -8.74 12.31
CA MET A 191 7.56 -8.94 13.28
C MET A 191 7.25 -10.41 13.59
N ASN A 192 7.72 -11.37 12.79
CA ASN A 192 7.26 -12.76 12.82
C ASN A 192 7.82 -13.57 14.00
N TYR A 193 7.69 -13.03 15.23
CA TYR A 193 8.02 -13.70 16.48
C TYR A 193 6.83 -13.68 17.44
N CYS A 194 6.55 -14.87 18.04
CA CYS A 194 5.36 -15.12 18.84
C CYS A 194 5.46 -14.51 20.24
N PRO A 195 4.55 -13.61 20.66
CA PRO A 195 4.57 -13.04 22.00
C PRO A 195 3.91 -13.95 23.05
N LEU A 196 3.04 -14.91 22.64
CA LEU A 196 2.24 -15.70 23.57
C LEU A 196 3.10 -16.53 24.53
N GLY A 197 2.68 -16.58 25.79
CA GLY A 197 3.42 -17.15 26.89
C GLY A 197 4.32 -16.17 27.64
N SER A 198 4.33 -14.90 27.23
CA SER A 198 5.00 -13.82 27.96
C SER A 198 4.24 -13.39 29.24
N GLY A 199 2.99 -13.83 29.38
CA GLY A 199 2.11 -13.43 30.47
C GLY A 199 1.85 -11.92 30.47
N ALA A 200 1.72 -11.33 31.65
CA ALA A 200 1.56 -9.88 31.76
C ALA A 200 2.83 -9.10 31.36
N LEU A 201 4.03 -9.62 31.71
CA LEU A 201 5.35 -9.07 31.39
C LEU A 201 6.54 -9.98 31.81
N ALA A 202 6.31 -10.95 32.70
CA ALA A 202 7.38 -11.75 33.34
C ALA A 202 7.23 -13.25 33.08
N GLY A 203 6.45 -13.65 32.09
CA GLY A 203 6.12 -15.05 31.84
C GLY A 203 5.14 -15.61 32.87
N THR A 204 5.23 -16.90 33.13
CA THR A 204 4.35 -17.64 34.02
C THR A 204 5.11 -18.76 34.72
N THR A 205 4.58 -19.26 35.86
CA THR A 205 5.14 -20.41 36.59
C THR A 205 4.76 -21.76 35.95
N TYR A 206 3.88 -21.79 34.97
CA TYR A 206 3.54 -22.99 34.20
C TYR A 206 4.64 -23.32 33.20
N PRO A 207 4.94 -24.62 32.94
CA PRO A 207 5.96 -25.03 31.99
C PRO A 207 5.44 -24.95 30.54
N LEU A 208 5.17 -23.72 30.05
CA LEU A 208 4.66 -23.50 28.70
C LEU A 208 5.73 -23.80 27.64
N ASP A 209 5.36 -24.49 26.56
CA ASP A 209 6.21 -24.68 25.39
C ASP A 209 5.93 -23.56 24.35
N ARG A 210 6.56 -22.40 24.55
CA ARG A 210 6.43 -21.23 23.68
C ARG A 210 6.93 -21.49 22.25
N ALA A 211 7.93 -22.36 22.09
CA ALA A 211 8.44 -22.73 20.76
C ALA A 211 7.40 -23.53 19.98
N TYR A 212 6.70 -24.45 20.66
CA TYR A 212 5.61 -25.20 20.04
C TYR A 212 4.41 -24.31 19.67
N THR A 213 4.02 -23.37 20.54
CA THR A 213 2.98 -22.39 20.23
C THR A 213 3.36 -21.54 19.01
N ALA A 214 4.61 -21.04 18.95
CA ALA A 214 5.10 -20.30 17.80
C ALA A 214 5.02 -21.11 16.50
N LYS A 215 5.39 -22.41 16.54
CA LYS A 215 5.29 -23.31 15.39
C LYS A 215 3.85 -23.51 14.92
N LEU A 216 2.90 -23.68 15.85
CA LEU A 216 1.47 -23.86 15.52
C LEU A 216 0.87 -22.63 14.82
N LEU A 217 1.46 -21.45 15.03
CA LEU A 217 1.01 -20.18 14.49
C LEU A 217 1.90 -19.65 13.36
N ASP A 218 2.81 -20.46 12.83
CA ASP A 218 3.73 -20.11 11.73
C ASP A 218 4.62 -18.89 12.01
N PHE A 219 5.03 -18.71 13.29
CA PHE A 219 6.07 -17.79 13.67
C PHE A 219 7.45 -18.44 13.60
N TYR A 220 8.51 -17.68 13.40
CA TYR A 220 9.90 -18.17 13.39
C TYR A 220 10.34 -18.71 14.75
N GLY A 221 9.75 -18.21 15.82
CA GLY A 221 10.02 -18.61 17.20
C GLY A 221 9.31 -17.71 18.20
N PRO A 222 9.51 -17.94 19.50
CA PRO A 222 9.04 -17.03 20.54
C PRO A 222 9.90 -15.75 20.59
N THR A 223 9.29 -14.64 21.05
CA THR A 223 10.05 -13.45 21.43
C THR A 223 10.98 -13.75 22.63
N LEU A 224 12.16 -13.13 22.65
CA LEU A 224 13.22 -13.48 23.61
C LEU A 224 13.12 -12.70 24.95
N ASN A 225 12.36 -11.61 25.00
CA ASN A 225 12.12 -10.85 26.23
C ASN A 225 10.63 -10.67 26.46
N SER A 226 10.09 -11.15 27.58
CA SER A 226 8.66 -11.16 27.86
C SER A 226 8.08 -9.76 28.15
N MET A 227 8.91 -8.82 28.61
CA MET A 227 8.49 -7.46 28.88
C MET A 227 8.35 -6.64 27.59
N ASP A 228 9.32 -6.75 26.68
CA ASP A 228 9.29 -6.18 25.35
C ASP A 228 8.14 -6.80 24.51
N SER A 229 7.97 -8.10 24.63
CA SER A 229 6.98 -8.90 23.92
C SER A 229 5.54 -8.36 24.00
N VAL A 230 5.14 -7.83 25.14
CA VAL A 230 3.80 -7.29 25.40
C VAL A 230 3.71 -5.78 25.13
N ALA A 231 4.84 -5.12 24.96
CA ALA A 231 4.93 -3.67 24.71
C ALA A 231 5.24 -3.30 23.25
N ASP A 232 5.85 -4.21 22.49
CA ASP A 232 6.28 -3.97 21.11
C ASP A 232 5.08 -3.54 20.22
N ARG A 233 5.25 -2.37 19.60
CA ARG A 233 4.36 -1.83 18.57
C ARG A 233 5.16 -1.31 17.37
N ASP A 234 6.46 -1.62 17.29
CA ASP A 234 7.34 -1.15 16.21
C ASP A 234 6.83 -1.63 14.86
N TYR A 235 6.34 -2.87 14.77
CA TYR A 235 5.76 -3.42 13.55
C TYR A 235 4.52 -2.64 13.05
N LEU A 236 3.71 -2.05 13.94
CA LEU A 236 2.59 -1.18 13.56
C LEU A 236 3.08 0.19 13.08
N LEU A 237 4.11 0.75 13.73
CA LEU A 237 4.74 2.00 13.28
C LEU A 237 5.40 1.81 11.91
N GLU A 238 6.08 0.69 11.68
CA GLU A 238 6.65 0.34 10.39
C GLU A 238 5.56 0.16 9.33
N LEU A 239 4.45 -0.54 9.68
CA LEU A 239 3.32 -0.71 8.75
C LEU A 239 2.69 0.64 8.41
N LEU A 240 2.36 1.48 9.39
CA LEU A 240 1.78 2.81 9.15
C LEU A 240 2.72 3.70 8.32
N SER A 241 4.04 3.55 8.51
CA SER A 241 5.05 4.22 7.68
C SER A 241 5.01 3.72 6.23
N ALA A 242 4.96 2.41 6.01
CA ALA A 242 4.84 1.82 4.68
C ALA A 242 3.52 2.23 4.00
N LEU A 243 2.40 2.18 4.71
CA LEU A 243 1.09 2.65 4.22
C LEU A 243 1.11 4.14 3.86
N SER A 244 1.83 4.96 4.63
CA SER A 244 2.03 6.39 4.32
C SER A 244 2.80 6.59 3.01
N ILE A 245 3.81 5.76 2.74
CA ILE A 245 4.58 5.80 1.49
C ILE A 245 3.71 5.33 0.30
N ILE A 246 2.94 4.25 0.46
CA ILE A 246 1.98 3.78 -0.56
C ILE A 246 0.96 4.89 -0.88
N ALA A 247 0.38 5.51 0.14
CA ALA A 247 -0.58 6.60 -0.02
C ALA A 247 0.06 7.82 -0.73
N MET A 248 1.33 8.11 -0.47
CA MET A 248 2.08 9.16 -1.16
C MET A 248 2.31 8.81 -2.65
N HIS A 249 2.67 7.58 -2.98
CA HIS A 249 2.81 7.14 -4.36
C HIS A 249 1.49 7.21 -5.12
N LEU A 250 0.39 6.72 -4.51
CA LEU A 250 -0.96 6.85 -5.06
C LEU A 250 -1.35 8.31 -5.27
N SER A 251 -1.07 9.19 -4.30
CA SER A 251 -1.37 10.63 -4.37
C SER A 251 -0.65 11.29 -5.55
N ARG A 252 0.63 10.97 -5.76
CA ARG A 252 1.41 11.49 -6.91
C ARG A 252 0.83 11.02 -8.24
N PHE A 253 0.47 9.77 -8.34
CA PHE A 253 -0.10 9.22 -9.58
C PHE A 253 -1.49 9.81 -9.85
N CYS A 254 -2.33 9.93 -8.82
CA CYS A 254 -3.63 10.60 -8.93
C CYS A 254 -3.49 12.04 -9.40
N GLU A 255 -2.49 12.80 -8.90
CA GLU A 255 -2.23 14.17 -9.35
C GLU A 255 -1.97 14.23 -10.86
N GLU A 256 -1.13 13.33 -11.40
CA GLU A 256 -0.87 13.27 -12.84
C GLU A 256 -2.12 12.89 -13.63
N ILE A 257 -2.91 11.91 -13.16
CA ILE A 257 -4.17 11.53 -13.80
C ILE A 257 -5.14 12.71 -13.83
N ILE A 258 -5.26 13.46 -12.73
CA ILE A 258 -6.11 14.66 -12.66
C ILE A 258 -5.66 15.70 -13.68
N ILE A 259 -4.35 15.99 -13.76
CA ILE A 259 -3.79 16.90 -14.76
C ILE A 259 -4.06 16.39 -16.17
N TRP A 260 -3.82 15.11 -16.44
CA TRP A 260 -4.00 14.50 -17.76
C TRP A 260 -5.48 14.45 -18.21
N ASN A 261 -6.40 14.38 -17.26
CA ASN A 261 -7.85 14.38 -17.54
C ASN A 261 -8.42 15.78 -17.77
N THR A 262 -7.65 16.86 -17.52
CA THR A 262 -8.14 18.24 -17.78
C THR A 262 -8.43 18.48 -19.27
N ASN A 263 -9.29 19.47 -19.54
CA ASN A 263 -9.60 19.90 -20.93
C ASN A 263 -8.36 20.42 -21.67
N GLU A 264 -7.34 20.91 -20.94
CA GLU A 264 -6.08 21.43 -21.46
C GLU A 264 -5.13 20.35 -21.90
N TYR A 265 -4.99 19.26 -21.10
CA TYR A 265 -4.11 18.13 -21.44
C TYR A 265 -4.79 17.07 -22.27
N ARG A 266 -5.93 16.56 -21.83
CA ARG A 266 -6.73 15.54 -22.50
C ARG A 266 -5.95 14.28 -22.89
N PHE A 267 -4.97 13.90 -22.08
CA PHE A 267 -4.14 12.70 -22.32
C PHE A 267 -4.87 11.42 -21.96
N VAL A 268 -5.78 11.50 -20.99
CA VAL A 268 -6.60 10.37 -20.55
C VAL A 268 -8.07 10.75 -20.49
N GLU A 269 -8.89 9.72 -20.58
CA GLU A 269 -10.32 9.79 -20.25
C GLU A 269 -10.61 8.69 -19.22
N ILE A 270 -11.05 9.12 -18.03
CA ILE A 270 -11.46 8.20 -16.95
C ILE A 270 -12.83 7.64 -17.34
N ASP A 271 -13.04 6.32 -17.13
CA ASP A 271 -14.32 5.68 -17.39
C ASP A 271 -15.44 6.29 -16.54
N ASP A 272 -16.68 6.25 -17.07
CA ASP A 272 -17.85 6.82 -16.41
C ASP A 272 -18.11 6.18 -15.04
N SER A 273 -17.78 4.91 -14.88
CA SER A 273 -17.91 4.17 -13.61
C SER A 273 -16.96 4.65 -12.49
N TYR A 274 -15.91 5.40 -12.84
CA TYR A 274 -14.94 6.01 -11.92
C TYR A 274 -14.98 7.54 -11.93
N SER A 275 -16.04 8.14 -12.43
CA SER A 275 -16.22 9.57 -12.56
C SER A 275 -17.56 10.00 -12.01
N THR A 276 -17.72 11.28 -11.69
CA THR A 276 -19.04 11.85 -11.38
C THR A 276 -19.37 13.04 -12.28
N GLY A 277 -20.65 13.35 -12.39
CA GLY A 277 -21.14 14.51 -13.12
C GLY A 277 -21.41 15.70 -12.20
N SER A 278 -21.97 16.75 -12.78
CA SER A 278 -22.47 17.91 -12.07
C SER A 278 -24.00 17.97 -12.18
N SER A 279 -24.67 18.29 -11.07
CA SER A 279 -26.14 18.44 -11.05
C SER A 279 -26.62 19.70 -11.83
N ILE A 280 -25.71 20.63 -12.11
CA ILE A 280 -26.03 21.90 -12.79
C ILE A 280 -25.34 22.05 -14.15
N MET A 281 -24.21 21.35 -14.36
CA MET A 281 -23.41 21.46 -15.59
C MET A 281 -23.40 20.12 -16.33
N PRO A 282 -24.28 19.88 -17.33
CA PRO A 282 -24.44 18.57 -17.95
C PRO A 282 -23.22 18.07 -18.73
N GLN A 283 -22.28 18.95 -19.08
CA GLN A 283 -21.05 18.62 -19.81
C GLN A 283 -19.89 18.24 -18.86
N LYS A 284 -20.03 18.42 -17.54
CA LYS A 284 -18.93 18.26 -16.59
C LYS A 284 -18.78 16.80 -16.13
N LYS A 285 -17.55 16.31 -16.22
CA LYS A 285 -17.14 14.99 -15.73
C LYS A 285 -15.93 15.19 -14.82
N ASN A 286 -16.03 14.73 -13.56
CA ASN A 286 -15.02 14.98 -12.53
C ASN A 286 -14.19 13.74 -12.25
N PRO A 287 -12.88 13.88 -11.97
CA PRO A 287 -12.00 12.77 -11.58
C PRO A 287 -12.07 12.48 -10.06
N ASP A 288 -13.29 12.38 -9.49
CA ASP A 288 -13.49 12.37 -8.03
C ASP A 288 -12.75 11.23 -7.32
N ILE A 289 -12.62 10.07 -7.95
CA ILE A 289 -11.92 8.93 -7.34
C ILE A 289 -10.44 9.26 -7.17
N ALA A 290 -9.80 9.83 -8.19
CA ALA A 290 -8.41 10.26 -8.09
C ALA A 290 -8.24 11.37 -7.03
N GLU A 291 -9.17 12.32 -6.95
CA GLU A 291 -9.15 13.39 -5.95
C GLU A 291 -9.30 12.85 -4.53
N LEU A 292 -10.24 11.91 -4.30
CA LEU A 292 -10.45 11.30 -2.99
C LEU A 292 -9.25 10.45 -2.55
N ILE A 293 -8.66 9.66 -3.44
CA ILE A 293 -7.44 8.89 -3.14
C ILE A 293 -6.31 9.83 -2.74
N ARG A 294 -6.09 10.92 -3.51
CA ARG A 294 -5.12 11.96 -3.18
C ARG A 294 -5.38 12.56 -1.79
N GLY A 295 -6.63 12.88 -1.46
CA GLY A 295 -7.02 13.47 -0.18
C GLY A 295 -6.87 12.52 1.01
N LYS A 296 -7.09 11.22 0.82
CA LYS A 296 -7.01 10.21 1.89
C LYS A 296 -5.58 9.99 2.43
N SER A 297 -4.54 10.42 1.73
CA SER A 297 -3.15 10.35 2.21
C SER A 297 -2.96 11.05 3.55
N GLY A 298 -3.61 12.20 3.77
CA GLY A 298 -3.55 12.94 5.04
C GLY A 298 -4.08 12.14 6.23
N ARG A 299 -5.12 11.31 6.02
CA ARG A 299 -5.68 10.43 7.06
C ARG A 299 -4.67 9.37 7.50
N VAL A 300 -3.98 8.75 6.54
CA VAL A 300 -2.96 7.73 6.81
C VAL A 300 -1.75 8.33 7.53
N TYR A 301 -1.29 9.52 7.11
CA TYR A 301 -0.20 10.24 7.81
C TYR A 301 -0.58 10.59 9.24
N GLY A 302 -1.84 11.02 9.45
CA GLY A 302 -2.37 11.30 10.79
C GLY A 302 -2.29 10.09 11.71
N ALA A 303 -2.63 8.90 11.23
CA ALA A 303 -2.54 7.66 11.99
C ALA A 303 -1.10 7.34 12.44
N LEU A 304 -0.11 7.47 11.55
CA LEU A 304 1.30 7.29 11.88
C LEU A 304 1.77 8.26 12.97
N VAL A 305 1.48 9.56 12.81
CA VAL A 305 1.88 10.59 13.78
C VAL A 305 1.19 10.37 15.11
N SER A 306 -0.08 9.97 15.11
CA SER A 306 -0.84 9.67 16.32
C SER A 306 -0.23 8.50 17.09
N LEU A 307 0.08 7.37 16.43
CA LEU A 307 0.67 6.22 17.11
C LEU A 307 2.08 6.51 17.62
N LEU A 308 2.93 7.22 16.86
CA LEU A 308 4.24 7.70 17.34
C LEU A 308 4.08 8.55 18.61
N THR A 309 3.07 9.41 18.64
CA THR A 309 2.79 10.29 19.78
C THR A 309 2.29 9.50 20.99
N THR A 310 1.45 8.49 20.77
CA THR A 310 0.97 7.58 21.83
C THR A 310 2.13 6.81 22.45
N MET A 311 3.00 6.23 21.62
CA MET A 311 4.10 5.38 22.10
C MET A 311 5.24 6.13 22.78
N LYS A 312 5.51 7.39 22.39
CA LYS A 312 6.60 8.16 22.99
C LYS A 312 6.44 8.32 24.51
N GLY A 313 7.45 8.02 25.26
CA GLY A 313 7.47 8.25 26.70
C GLY A 313 6.67 7.28 27.56
N LEU A 314 6.09 6.22 26.99
CA LEU A 314 5.47 5.15 27.76
C LEU A 314 6.55 4.35 28.51
N PRO A 315 6.33 3.98 29.78
CA PRO A 315 7.20 3.04 30.47
C PRO A 315 7.08 1.63 29.86
N LEU A 316 8.03 0.75 30.20
CA LEU A 316 8.04 -0.63 29.72
C LEU A 316 6.79 -1.42 30.10
N ALA A 317 6.59 -2.54 29.44
CA ALA A 317 5.41 -3.39 29.47
C ALA A 317 4.15 -2.68 28.94
N TYR A 318 2.98 -3.19 29.27
CA TYR A 318 1.70 -2.70 28.75
C TYR A 318 1.17 -1.52 29.58
N ASN A 319 0.74 -0.48 28.89
CA ASN A 319 -0.04 0.63 29.42
C ASN A 319 -1.33 0.77 28.59
N LYS A 320 -2.45 1.21 29.18
CA LYS A 320 -3.74 1.30 28.51
C LYS A 320 -3.74 2.24 27.31
N ASP A 321 -2.81 3.20 27.25
CA ASP A 321 -2.53 4.06 26.07
C ASP A 321 -2.36 3.24 24.78
N MET A 322 -1.78 2.05 24.88
CA MET A 322 -1.56 1.15 23.74
C MET A 322 -2.87 0.62 23.13
N GLN A 323 -4.04 0.84 23.75
CA GLN A 323 -5.31 0.50 23.12
C GLN A 323 -5.59 1.33 21.88
N GLU A 324 -5.03 2.57 21.81
CA GLU A 324 -5.13 3.48 20.68
C GLU A 324 -4.43 2.94 19.40
N ASP A 325 -3.63 1.89 19.51
CA ASP A 325 -2.93 1.26 18.39
C ASP A 325 -3.90 0.69 17.33
N LYS A 326 -5.07 0.20 17.78
CA LYS A 326 -6.00 -0.58 16.95
C LYS A 326 -6.78 0.27 15.97
N GLU A 327 -7.50 1.29 16.45
CA GLU A 327 -8.34 2.13 15.61
C GLU A 327 -7.50 2.85 14.55
N LEU A 328 -6.32 3.35 14.91
CA LEU A 328 -5.39 4.00 14.00
C LEU A 328 -4.89 3.05 12.91
N ALA A 329 -4.48 1.84 13.30
CA ALA A 329 -3.99 0.83 12.35
C ALA A 329 -5.11 0.31 11.44
N PHE A 330 -6.25 -0.04 12.00
CA PHE A 330 -7.41 -0.55 11.26
C PHE A 330 -7.91 0.45 10.22
N ASP A 331 -8.05 1.71 10.62
CA ASP A 331 -8.49 2.77 9.73
C ASP A 331 -7.52 3.03 8.57
N ALA A 332 -6.21 3.07 8.86
CA ALA A 332 -5.19 3.27 7.84
C ALA A 332 -5.11 2.10 6.86
N ILE A 333 -5.19 0.85 7.36
CA ILE A 333 -5.20 -0.37 6.55
C ILE A 333 -6.40 -0.37 5.60
N ASP A 334 -7.63 -0.20 6.13
CA ASP A 334 -8.84 -0.19 5.32
C ASP A 334 -8.84 0.93 4.28
N THR A 335 -8.33 2.11 4.68
CA THR A 335 -8.22 3.26 3.77
C THR A 335 -7.30 2.95 2.60
N VAL A 336 -6.11 2.39 2.84
CA VAL A 336 -5.14 2.10 1.76
C VAL A 336 -5.62 0.93 0.90
N LYS A 337 -6.20 -0.12 1.47
CA LYS A 337 -6.81 -1.23 0.72
C LYS A 337 -7.90 -0.72 -0.23
N GLY A 338 -8.82 0.11 0.27
CA GLY A 338 -9.87 0.72 -0.55
C GLY A 338 -9.30 1.61 -1.67
N CYS A 339 -8.24 2.37 -1.39
CA CYS A 339 -7.56 3.17 -2.40
C CYS A 339 -6.92 2.31 -3.49
N LEU A 340 -6.21 1.24 -3.14
CA LEU A 340 -5.57 0.33 -4.09
C LEU A 340 -6.60 -0.34 -5.01
N LEU A 341 -7.69 -0.88 -4.44
CA LEU A 341 -8.77 -1.51 -5.21
C LEU A 341 -9.38 -0.56 -6.24
N LEU A 342 -9.77 0.64 -5.79
CA LEU A 342 -10.39 1.64 -6.68
C LEU A 342 -9.40 2.17 -7.72
N PHE A 343 -8.14 2.37 -7.33
CA PHE A 343 -7.12 2.87 -8.22
C PHE A 343 -6.78 1.86 -9.34
N THR A 344 -6.61 0.59 -9.00
CA THR A 344 -6.38 -0.49 -9.97
C THR A 344 -7.51 -0.58 -10.98
N GLY A 345 -8.77 -0.58 -10.52
CA GLY A 345 -9.93 -0.60 -11.40
C GLY A 345 -10.05 0.66 -12.28
N MET A 346 -9.68 1.83 -11.77
CA MET A 346 -9.66 3.08 -12.54
C MET A 346 -8.60 3.02 -13.66
N ILE A 347 -7.40 2.54 -13.38
CA ILE A 347 -6.32 2.39 -14.39
C ILE A 347 -6.72 1.38 -15.47
N SER A 348 -7.30 0.24 -15.11
CA SER A 348 -7.67 -0.82 -16.06
C SER A 348 -8.76 -0.40 -17.05
N SER A 349 -9.61 0.55 -16.66
CA SER A 349 -10.72 1.06 -17.49
C SER A 349 -10.42 2.38 -18.22
N MET A 350 -9.27 3.00 -17.93
CA MET A 350 -8.89 4.31 -18.45
C MET A 350 -8.53 4.26 -19.94
N THR A 351 -8.98 5.24 -20.70
CA THR A 351 -8.60 5.41 -22.10
C THR A 351 -7.43 6.39 -22.24
N PHE A 352 -6.35 5.94 -22.89
CA PHE A 352 -5.17 6.78 -23.18
C PHE A 352 -5.28 7.36 -24.60
N ARG A 353 -5.23 8.69 -24.71
CA ARG A 353 -5.39 9.43 -25.96
C ARG A 353 -4.04 9.60 -26.66
N LYS A 354 -3.60 8.54 -27.34
CA LYS A 354 -2.27 8.43 -27.99
C LYS A 354 -1.99 9.58 -28.98
N ASP A 355 -2.98 9.93 -29.77
CA ASP A 355 -2.94 11.04 -30.74
C ASP A 355 -2.66 12.39 -30.08
N VAL A 356 -3.32 12.66 -28.96
CA VAL A 356 -3.18 13.90 -28.20
C VAL A 356 -1.80 13.99 -27.54
N MET A 357 -1.35 12.87 -26.96
CA MET A 357 -0.04 12.76 -26.32
C MET A 357 1.10 13.03 -27.32
N GLU A 358 1.06 12.40 -28.51
CA GLU A 358 2.07 12.57 -29.55
C GLU A 358 2.08 14.01 -30.10
N ALA A 359 0.90 14.56 -30.40
CA ALA A 359 0.78 15.94 -30.85
C ALA A 359 1.31 16.94 -29.81
N SER A 360 1.10 16.65 -28.51
CA SER A 360 1.64 17.47 -27.42
C SER A 360 3.16 17.41 -27.33
N ALA A 361 3.78 16.23 -27.60
CA ALA A 361 5.23 16.08 -27.64
C ALA A 361 5.85 16.94 -28.75
N LYS A 362 5.32 16.87 -29.96
CA LYS A 362 5.79 17.66 -31.12
C LYS A 362 5.75 19.16 -30.85
N LYS A 363 4.61 19.68 -30.38
CA LYS A 363 4.41 21.12 -30.06
C LYS A 363 5.25 21.63 -28.89
N GLY A 364 5.94 20.76 -28.17
CA GLY A 364 6.75 21.12 -27.01
C GLY A 364 8.24 21.20 -27.28
N PHE A 365 8.67 21.07 -28.53
CA PHE A 365 10.10 21.01 -28.93
C PHE A 365 10.88 19.94 -28.14
N THR A 366 10.23 18.84 -27.79
CA THR A 366 10.84 17.78 -26.97
C THR A 366 12.00 17.09 -27.68
N ASN A 367 12.09 17.25 -29.01
CA ASN A 367 13.15 16.78 -29.90
C ASN A 367 14.30 17.77 -30.11
N ALA A 368 14.29 18.94 -29.43
CA ALA A 368 15.34 19.94 -29.60
C ALA A 368 16.74 19.42 -29.20
N THR A 369 16.82 18.59 -28.14
CA THR A 369 18.06 17.95 -27.72
C THR A 369 18.60 17.02 -28.85
N ASP A 370 17.73 16.29 -29.52
CA ASP A 370 18.06 15.38 -30.59
C ASP A 370 18.59 16.16 -31.83
N ALA A 371 18.06 17.37 -32.08
CA ALA A 371 18.61 18.29 -33.09
C ALA A 371 20.03 18.79 -32.72
N ALA A 372 20.29 19.04 -31.44
CA ALA A 372 21.64 19.39 -30.99
C ALA A 372 22.61 18.22 -31.12
N ASP A 373 22.20 17.02 -30.74
CA ASP A 373 23.01 15.80 -30.89
C ASP A 373 23.30 15.47 -32.37
N TYR A 374 22.37 15.79 -33.28
CA TYR A 374 22.59 15.68 -34.71
C TYR A 374 23.75 16.54 -35.15
N LEU A 375 23.87 17.78 -34.69
CA LEU A 375 24.97 18.68 -34.98
C LEU A 375 26.28 18.19 -34.33
N VAL A 376 26.22 17.72 -33.10
CA VAL A 376 27.40 17.17 -32.39
C VAL A 376 27.99 15.98 -33.13
N ASN A 377 27.15 15.09 -33.65
CA ASN A 377 27.58 13.95 -34.45
C ASN A 377 28.22 14.35 -35.78
N ARG A 378 28.09 15.62 -36.19
CA ARG A 378 28.72 16.23 -37.35
C ARG A 378 29.91 17.13 -37.00
N GLY A 379 30.39 17.05 -35.75
CA GLY A 379 31.61 17.74 -35.33
C GLY A 379 31.40 19.13 -34.75
N VAL A 380 30.14 19.58 -34.56
CA VAL A 380 29.84 20.87 -33.89
C VAL A 380 30.00 20.67 -32.38
N PRO A 381 30.76 21.52 -31.67
CA PRO A 381 30.84 21.45 -30.22
C PRO A 381 29.44 21.57 -29.56
N PHE A 382 29.20 20.79 -28.51
CA PHE A 382 27.86 20.73 -27.88
C PHE A 382 27.32 22.12 -27.49
N ARG A 383 28.15 23.01 -26.95
CA ARG A 383 27.70 24.36 -26.56
C ARG A 383 27.24 25.20 -27.75
N ASP A 384 27.92 25.06 -28.86
CA ASP A 384 27.58 25.76 -30.12
C ASP A 384 26.30 25.15 -30.71
N ALA A 385 26.20 23.81 -30.74
CA ALA A 385 25.00 23.09 -31.17
C ALA A 385 23.77 23.50 -30.35
N HIS A 386 23.91 23.60 -29.03
CA HIS A 386 22.84 24.06 -28.14
C HIS A 386 22.39 25.50 -28.46
N GLY A 387 23.34 26.40 -28.73
CA GLY A 387 23.04 27.78 -29.14
C GLY A 387 22.32 27.86 -30.49
N ILE A 388 22.78 27.08 -31.48
CA ILE A 388 22.15 26.96 -32.79
C ILE A 388 20.71 26.47 -32.68
N VAL A 389 20.48 25.39 -31.92
CA VAL A 389 19.14 24.84 -31.76
C VAL A 389 18.22 25.81 -30.94
N GLY A 390 18.78 26.56 -29.99
CA GLY A 390 18.05 27.62 -29.31
C GLY A 390 17.51 28.67 -30.27
N GLN A 391 18.28 29.05 -31.30
CA GLN A 391 17.82 29.98 -32.36
C GLN A 391 16.74 29.34 -33.25
N LEU A 392 16.86 28.06 -33.61
CA LEU A 392 15.84 27.31 -34.34
C LEU A 392 14.50 27.30 -33.58
N VAL A 393 14.54 27.01 -32.28
CA VAL A 393 13.35 26.99 -31.42
C VAL A 393 12.70 28.39 -31.37
N LEU A 394 13.47 29.45 -31.21
CA LEU A 394 12.96 30.82 -31.26
C LEU A 394 12.30 31.16 -32.60
N THR A 395 12.89 30.76 -33.70
CA THR A 395 12.32 30.92 -35.05
C THR A 395 10.99 30.18 -35.19
N CYS A 396 10.93 28.94 -34.73
CA CYS A 396 9.71 28.13 -34.76
C CYS A 396 8.61 28.72 -33.86
N ILE A 397 8.95 29.21 -32.67
CA ILE A 397 7.99 29.92 -31.77
C ILE A 397 7.40 31.15 -32.47
N GLY A 398 8.25 31.97 -33.10
CA GLY A 398 7.81 33.17 -33.82
C GLY A 398 6.85 32.86 -34.99
N LYS A 399 6.96 31.66 -35.60
CA LYS A 399 6.11 31.17 -36.70
C LYS A 399 4.92 30.34 -36.25
N GLY A 400 4.88 29.91 -34.98
CA GLY A 400 3.86 29.01 -34.47
C GLY A 400 3.91 27.59 -35.02
N ILE A 401 5.12 27.08 -35.40
CA ILE A 401 5.35 25.75 -36.00
C ILE A 401 6.28 24.92 -35.11
N ALA A 402 6.31 23.59 -35.35
CA ALA A 402 7.29 22.69 -34.72
C ALA A 402 8.62 22.66 -35.51
N LEU A 403 9.67 22.08 -34.91
CA LEU A 403 10.94 21.85 -35.62
C LEU A 403 10.74 20.99 -36.88
N ASP A 404 9.90 19.98 -36.80
CA ASP A 404 9.61 19.09 -37.94
C ASP A 404 9.00 19.81 -39.14
N ASP A 405 8.38 20.98 -38.94
CA ASP A 405 7.66 21.74 -39.95
C ASP A 405 8.53 22.88 -40.54
N LEU A 406 9.73 23.13 -39.98
CA LEU A 406 10.62 24.20 -40.43
C LEU A 406 11.31 23.78 -41.76
N PRO A 407 11.27 24.61 -42.85
CA PRO A 407 11.95 24.30 -44.10
C PRO A 407 13.45 24.15 -43.94
N LEU A 408 14.08 23.24 -44.73
CA LEU A 408 15.53 22.96 -44.67
C LEU A 408 16.38 24.20 -44.93
N GLU A 409 15.94 25.07 -45.80
CA GLU A 409 16.61 26.33 -46.11
C GLU A 409 16.82 27.17 -44.85
N GLU A 410 15.82 27.23 -43.98
CA GLU A 410 15.88 28.00 -42.72
C GLU A 410 16.75 27.32 -41.66
N TYR A 411 16.81 25.99 -41.66
CA TYR A 411 17.81 25.26 -40.90
C TYR A 411 19.24 25.65 -41.32
N ARG A 412 19.46 25.71 -42.64
CA ARG A 412 20.76 26.02 -43.23
C ARG A 412 21.14 27.50 -43.07
N GLU A 413 20.19 28.40 -43.03
CA GLU A 413 20.43 29.82 -42.70
C GLU A 413 21.05 29.97 -41.31
N ILE A 414 20.63 29.18 -40.34
CA ILE A 414 21.15 29.22 -38.95
C ILE A 414 22.48 28.43 -38.88
N SER A 415 22.56 27.25 -39.54
CA SER A 415 23.81 26.48 -39.62
C SER A 415 23.85 25.65 -40.90
N PRO A 416 24.89 25.83 -41.73
CA PRO A 416 25.05 25.10 -42.99
C PRO A 416 25.33 23.60 -42.78
N VAL A 417 25.52 23.14 -41.54
CA VAL A 417 25.73 21.73 -41.17
C VAL A 417 24.48 20.89 -41.28
N PHE A 418 23.30 21.51 -41.27
CA PHE A 418 22.04 20.78 -41.42
C PHE A 418 21.84 20.28 -42.86
N ASP A 419 21.35 19.02 -42.92
CA ASP A 419 20.97 18.42 -44.18
C ASP A 419 19.60 17.74 -44.05
N GLU A 420 19.02 17.21 -45.14
CA GLU A 420 17.66 16.66 -45.22
C GLU A 420 17.41 15.56 -44.18
N ASP A 421 18.42 14.80 -43.80
CA ASP A 421 18.34 13.74 -42.81
C ASP A 421 18.10 14.24 -41.37
N VAL A 422 18.12 15.57 -41.13
CA VAL A 422 17.71 16.16 -39.84
C VAL A 422 16.28 15.78 -39.46
N TYR A 423 15.38 15.75 -40.44
CA TYR A 423 13.98 15.42 -40.21
C TYR A 423 13.79 13.99 -39.66
N GLU A 424 14.58 13.04 -40.18
CA GLU A 424 14.57 11.69 -39.63
C GLU A 424 15.24 11.64 -38.24
N ALA A 425 16.29 12.43 -38.02
CA ALA A 425 16.98 12.47 -36.74
C ALA A 425 16.10 13.00 -35.58
N ILE A 426 15.24 14.00 -35.87
CA ILE A 426 14.37 14.64 -34.90
C ILE A 426 12.94 14.05 -34.82
N ARG A 427 12.63 13.06 -35.66
CA ARG A 427 11.34 12.38 -35.63
C ARG A 427 11.11 11.73 -34.27
N MET A 428 9.92 11.91 -33.67
CA MET A 428 9.59 11.40 -32.31
C MET A 428 9.97 9.94 -32.11
N LYS A 429 9.62 9.08 -33.06
CA LYS A 429 10.00 7.67 -33.05
C LYS A 429 11.51 7.47 -32.98
N THR A 430 12.25 8.13 -33.82
CA THR A 430 13.73 8.04 -33.89
C THR A 430 14.37 8.55 -32.61
N CYS A 431 13.89 9.68 -32.07
CA CYS A 431 14.34 10.24 -30.80
C CYS A 431 14.17 9.25 -29.64
N VAL A 432 13.04 8.57 -29.56
CA VAL A 432 12.80 7.57 -28.49
C VAL A 432 13.62 6.30 -28.73
N GLU A 433 13.63 5.76 -29.94
CA GLU A 433 14.30 4.49 -30.26
C GLU A 433 15.83 4.54 -30.13
N LYS A 434 16.44 5.70 -30.32
CA LYS A 434 17.88 5.90 -30.08
C LYS A 434 18.30 5.88 -28.62
N ARG A 435 17.37 5.99 -27.70
CA ARG A 435 17.60 5.91 -26.24
C ARG A 435 17.58 4.46 -25.80
N THR A 436 18.72 3.77 -25.93
CA THR A 436 18.84 2.31 -25.75
C THR A 436 19.52 1.88 -24.47
N THR A 437 19.94 2.81 -23.63
CA THR A 437 20.53 2.48 -22.31
C THR A 437 19.50 1.84 -21.40
N VAL A 438 19.95 1.04 -20.42
CA VAL A 438 19.05 0.42 -19.43
C VAL A 438 18.20 1.48 -18.74
N GLY A 439 16.88 1.25 -18.69
CA GLY A 439 15.92 2.19 -18.10
C GLY A 439 15.50 3.35 -19.00
N ALA A 440 16.00 3.44 -20.23
CA ALA A 440 15.60 4.47 -21.19
C ALA A 440 14.30 4.09 -21.95
N PRO A 441 13.61 5.07 -22.60
CA PRO A 441 12.30 4.85 -23.20
C PRO A 441 12.30 4.07 -24.53
N GLY A 442 13.45 3.74 -25.10
CA GLY A 442 13.53 3.00 -26.37
C GLY A 442 12.84 1.64 -26.28
N GLN A 443 12.12 1.24 -27.34
CA GLN A 443 11.26 0.04 -27.28
C GLN A 443 12.05 -1.23 -26.92
N ALA A 444 13.27 -1.41 -27.41
CA ALA A 444 14.10 -2.58 -27.07
C ALA A 444 14.42 -2.61 -25.57
N ALA A 445 14.92 -1.49 -25.02
CA ALA A 445 15.21 -1.37 -23.59
C ALA A 445 13.97 -1.59 -22.72
N MET A 446 12.82 -1.05 -23.13
CA MET A 446 11.55 -1.23 -22.41
C MET A 446 11.04 -2.67 -22.45
N ARG A 447 11.22 -3.40 -23.54
CA ARG A 447 10.86 -4.85 -23.60
C ARG A 447 11.69 -5.67 -22.62
N ASP A 448 12.98 -5.37 -22.50
CA ASP A 448 13.87 -6.05 -21.56
C ASP A 448 13.47 -5.74 -20.11
N VAL A 449 13.10 -4.49 -19.81
CA VAL A 449 12.59 -4.07 -18.49
C VAL A 449 11.26 -4.77 -18.17
N ILE A 450 10.31 -4.80 -19.10
CA ILE A 450 9.01 -5.48 -18.95
C ILE A 450 9.22 -6.97 -18.65
N ALA A 451 10.15 -7.63 -19.36
CA ALA A 451 10.47 -9.03 -19.12
C ALA A 451 11.03 -9.28 -17.70
N GLN A 452 11.83 -8.34 -17.19
CA GLN A 452 12.32 -8.39 -15.81
C GLN A 452 11.19 -8.18 -14.79
N TYR A 453 10.29 -7.23 -15.03
CA TYR A 453 9.13 -6.97 -14.16
C TYR A 453 8.18 -8.17 -14.08
N ARG A 454 7.90 -8.83 -15.22
CA ARG A 454 7.15 -10.11 -15.20
C ARG A 454 7.78 -11.15 -14.28
N LYS A 455 9.10 -11.30 -14.39
CA LYS A 455 9.85 -12.24 -13.57
C LYS A 455 9.81 -11.91 -12.06
N GLN A 456 9.76 -10.62 -11.71
CA GLN A 456 9.59 -10.18 -10.33
C GLN A 456 8.19 -10.50 -9.77
N LEU A 457 7.15 -10.47 -10.61
CA LEU A 457 5.78 -10.78 -10.19
C LEU A 457 5.53 -12.29 -10.05
N GLU A 458 6.34 -13.13 -10.67
CA GLU A 458 6.27 -14.59 -10.53
C GLU A 458 6.93 -15.10 -9.23
N GLN A 459 7.72 -14.27 -8.56
CA GLN A 459 8.39 -14.56 -7.28
C GLN A 459 7.56 -14.13 -6.09
#